data_4e142031861c076ea818b6dadebdbe6e
#
_entry.id   4e142031861c076ea818b6dadebdbe6e
#
_cell.length_a   1.000
_cell.length_b   1.000
_cell.length_c   1.000
_cell.angle_alpha   90.00
_cell.angle_beta   90.00
_cell.angle_gamma   90.00
#
_symmetry.space_group_name_H-M   'P 1'
#
loop_
_entity.id
_entity.type
_entity.pdbx_description
1 polymer ?
#
loop_
_entity_poly.entity_id
_entity_poly.type
_entity_poly.pdbx_seq_one_letter_code
_entity_poly.pdbx_strand_id
1 'polypeptide(L)'
;MKEEHLTSRRDFLKATSTIAITTAMAAPYILKGASEGEVLKVGLIGCGGRGTGAAKQALKADKSVILTTLGDVFEEQVKKSLQTLKQDKEVGDKVRATPETCFVGLDAFQKVIDSGVDVVLLAAPP
;
A
#
# COMPACT_ATOMS: atom_id res chain seq x y z
N MET A 1 9.66 -36.26 18.43
CA MET A 1 9.51 -35.93 18.24
C MET A 1 9.28 -35.21 18.40
N LYS A 2 9.23 -35.00 18.64
CA LYS A 2 9.14 -34.24 18.72
C LYS A 2 8.83 -33.49 18.18
N GLU A 3 8.72 -33.37 17.82
CA GLU A 3 8.44 -32.72 17.19
C GLU A 3 7.68 -32.08 16.90
N GLU A 4 7.21 -32.22 16.85
CA GLU A 4 6.49 -31.65 16.44
C GLU A 4 6.21 -30.60 16.96
N HIS A 5 6.21 -30.52 17.54
CA HIS A 5 5.99 -29.54 17.97
C HIS A 5 6.57 -28.56 17.79
N LEU A 6 7.03 -29.10 17.73
CA LEU A 6 7.57 -28.31 17.30
C LEU A 6 6.97 -27.36 16.83
N THR A 7 6.07 -27.38 16.67
CA THR A 7 5.60 -26.39 15.90
C THR A 7 4.65 -25.48 16.57
N SER A 8 4.85 -25.18 17.80
CA SER A 8 4.14 -24.08 18.40
C SER A 8 4.59 -22.79 17.73
N ARG A 9 3.74 -21.79 17.74
CA ARG A 9 4.10 -20.50 17.17
C ARG A 9 5.34 -19.93 17.84
N ARG A 10 5.47 -20.19 19.12
CA ARG A 10 6.63 -19.73 19.86
C ARG A 10 7.91 -20.35 19.33
N ASP A 11 7.88 -21.64 19.06
CA ASP A 11 9.05 -22.33 18.55
C ASP A 11 9.39 -21.85 17.13
N PHE A 12 8.35 -21.62 16.35
CA PHE A 12 8.55 -21.08 15.00
C PHE A 12 9.20 -19.69 15.06
N LEU A 13 8.73 -18.86 15.98
CA LEU A 13 9.29 -17.52 16.12
C LEU A 13 10.73 -17.56 16.61
N LYS A 14 11.05 -18.50 17.48
CA LYS A 14 12.42 -18.65 17.93
C LYS A 14 13.32 -19.10 16.79
N ALA A 15 12.85 -20.04 16.01
CA ALA A 15 13.62 -20.50 14.86
C ALA A 15 13.80 -19.37 13.86
N THR A 16 12.73 -18.61 13.65
CA THR A 16 12.78 -17.47 12.74
C THR A 16 13.77 -16.43 13.25
N SER A 17 13.80 -16.21 14.55
CA SER A 17 14.75 -15.24 15.11
C SER A 17 16.19 -15.69 14.89
N THR A 18 16.44 -16.98 15.05
CA THR A 18 17.78 -17.50 14.80
C THR A 18 18.19 -17.31 13.36
N ILE A 19 17.26 -17.61 12.46
CA ILE A 19 17.52 -17.40 11.05
C ILE A 19 17.66 -15.91 10.76
N ALA A 20 16.86 -15.09 11.44
CA ALA A 20 16.90 -13.66 11.24
C ALA A 20 18.25 -13.06 11.63
N ILE A 21 18.93 -13.64 12.58
CA ILE A 21 20.26 -13.17 12.92
C ILE A 21 21.18 -13.33 11.71
N THR A 22 21.04 -14.46 11.02
CA THR A 22 21.82 -14.68 9.81
C THR A 22 21.39 -13.74 8.70
N THR A 23 20.08 -13.54 8.56
CA THR A 23 19.55 -12.68 7.52
C THR A 23 19.36 -11.25 7.98
N ALA A 24 19.71 -10.94 9.22
CA ALA A 24 19.56 -9.60 9.73
C ALA A 24 20.40 -8.62 8.92
N MET A 25 21.43 -9.10 8.29
CA MET A 25 22.21 -8.26 7.41
C MET A 25 21.44 -7.86 6.18
N ALA A 26 20.51 -8.73 5.75
CA ALA A 26 19.70 -8.41 4.60
C ALA A 26 18.46 -7.60 4.98
N ALA A 27 17.88 -7.87 6.15
CA ALA A 27 16.65 -7.18 6.54
C ALA A 27 16.83 -5.67 6.64
N PRO A 28 17.84 -5.16 7.33
CA PRO A 28 18.06 -3.71 7.34
C PRO A 28 18.34 -3.17 5.95
N TYR A 29 18.97 -3.98 5.15
CA TYR A 29 19.27 -3.57 3.79
C TYR A 29 18.00 -3.39 2.98
N ILE A 30 17.05 -4.31 3.13
CA ILE A 30 15.76 -4.22 2.43
C ILE A 30 15.01 -2.98 2.88
N LEU A 31 14.97 -2.74 4.20
CA LEU A 31 14.31 -1.57 4.72
C LEU A 31 14.99 -0.29 4.27
N LYS A 32 16.29 -0.34 4.19
CA LYS A 32 17.05 0.81 3.75
C LYS A 32 16.76 1.11 2.28
N GLY A 33 16.69 0.08 1.46
CA GLY A 33 16.34 0.26 0.07
C GLY A 33 14.97 0.89 -0.08
N ALA A 34 14.02 0.48 0.76
CA ALA A 34 12.70 1.04 0.71
C ALA A 34 12.65 2.48 1.19
N SER A 35 13.63 2.89 2.01
CA SER A 35 13.63 4.23 2.59
C SER A 35 14.54 5.20 1.87
N GLU A 36 15.47 4.70 1.09
CA GLU A 36 16.46 5.56 0.47
C GLU A 36 16.27 5.61 -1.03
N GLY A 37 15.58 6.63 -1.47
CA GLY A 37 15.45 6.86 -2.89
C GLY A 37 14.41 6.02 -3.57
N GLU A 38 13.97 4.95 -2.94
CA GLU A 38 12.91 4.16 -3.51
C GLU A 38 11.57 4.73 -3.14
N VAL A 39 10.66 4.73 -4.09
CA VAL A 39 9.34 5.27 -3.91
C VAL A 39 8.39 4.12 -3.60
N LEU A 40 7.60 4.28 -2.56
CA LEU A 40 6.60 3.30 -2.18
C LEU A 40 5.31 3.63 -2.92
N LYS A 41 4.90 2.73 -3.81
CA LYS A 41 3.73 2.94 -4.64
C LYS A 41 2.49 2.43 -3.92
N VAL A 42 1.52 3.30 -3.74
CA VAL A 42 0.29 2.99 -3.02
C VAL A 42 -0.88 3.01 -3.99
N GLY A 43 -1.75 2.01 -3.86
CA GLY A 43 -3.01 1.97 -4.57
C GLY A 43 -4.14 2.14 -3.59
N LEU A 44 -5.19 2.85 -3.98
CA LEU A 44 -6.37 3.08 -3.15
C LEU A 44 -7.54 2.30 -3.71
N ILE A 45 -8.13 1.44 -2.90
CA ILE A 45 -9.36 0.73 -3.25
C ILE A 45 -10.44 1.23 -2.33
N GLY A 46 -11.47 1.83 -2.90
CA GLY A 46 -12.50 2.51 -2.13
C GLY A 46 -12.21 3.99 -2.06
N CYS A 47 -12.82 4.75 -2.97
CA CYS A 47 -12.49 6.16 -3.17
C CYS A 47 -13.53 7.11 -2.58
N GLY A 48 -14.25 6.66 -1.57
CA GLY A 48 -15.16 7.54 -0.83
C GLY A 48 -14.40 8.47 0.10
N GLY A 49 -15.12 9.12 0.99
CA GLY A 49 -14.50 10.06 1.90
C GLY A 49 -13.45 9.44 2.79
N ARG A 50 -13.72 8.24 3.31
CA ARG A 50 -12.76 7.56 4.16
C ARG A 50 -11.50 7.16 3.38
N GLY A 51 -11.68 6.62 2.18
CA GLY A 51 -10.54 6.22 1.37
C GLY A 51 -9.70 7.40 0.96
N THR A 52 -10.33 8.47 0.54
CA THR A 52 -9.62 9.69 0.16
C THR A 52 -8.82 10.22 1.35
N GLY A 53 -9.43 10.22 2.55
CA GLY A 53 -8.73 10.65 3.75
C GLY A 53 -7.57 9.75 4.10
N ALA A 54 -7.75 8.44 3.96
CA ALA A 54 -6.67 7.49 4.24
C ALA A 54 -5.51 7.69 3.28
N ALA A 55 -5.80 7.93 2.01
CA ALA A 55 -4.76 8.18 1.03
C ALA A 55 -3.98 9.45 1.38
N LYS A 56 -4.68 10.49 1.78
CA LYS A 56 -4.01 11.72 2.17
C LYS A 56 -3.10 11.48 3.36
N GLN A 57 -3.57 10.73 4.35
CA GLN A 57 -2.77 10.45 5.52
C GLN A 57 -1.54 9.63 5.17
N ALA A 58 -1.69 8.66 4.28
CA ALA A 58 -0.56 7.84 3.86
C ALA A 58 0.49 8.69 3.15
N LEU A 59 0.03 9.60 2.29
CA LEU A 59 0.95 10.46 1.56
C LEU A 59 1.68 11.43 2.48
N LYS A 60 1.06 11.80 3.59
CA LYS A 60 1.70 12.69 4.55
C LYS A 60 2.64 11.95 5.48
N ALA A 61 2.48 10.65 5.61
CA ALA A 61 3.23 9.88 6.58
C ALA A 61 4.70 9.73 6.23
N ASP A 62 5.02 9.73 4.93
CA ASP A 62 6.39 9.51 4.50
C ASP A 62 6.63 10.21 3.18
N LYS A 63 7.83 10.74 3.01
CA LYS A 63 8.18 11.48 1.81
C LYS A 63 8.25 10.58 0.58
N SER A 64 8.53 9.30 0.78
CA SER A 64 8.74 8.37 -0.32
C SER A 64 7.46 7.71 -0.81
N VAL A 65 6.32 8.05 -0.22
CA VAL A 65 5.03 7.44 -0.62
C VAL A 65 4.41 8.24 -1.75
N ILE A 66 3.97 7.55 -2.79
CA ILE A 66 3.19 8.17 -3.86
C ILE A 66 1.95 7.33 -4.11
N LEU A 67 0.90 7.99 -4.59
CA LEU A 67 -0.34 7.33 -4.95
C LEU A 67 -0.37 7.15 -6.46
N THR A 68 -0.37 5.90 -6.91
CA THR A 68 -0.27 5.62 -8.34
C THR A 68 -1.55 5.13 -8.97
N THR A 69 -2.45 4.52 -8.18
CA THR A 69 -3.68 3.96 -8.73
C THR A 69 -4.84 4.18 -7.78
N LEU A 70 -6.03 4.28 -8.35
CA LEU A 70 -7.27 4.35 -7.59
C LEU A 70 -8.25 3.35 -8.19
N GLY A 71 -9.11 2.78 -7.35
CA GLY A 71 -10.15 1.87 -7.81
C GLY A 71 -11.39 1.98 -6.96
N ASP A 72 -12.55 1.96 -7.60
CA ASP A 72 -13.84 1.98 -6.92
C ASP A 72 -14.88 1.43 -7.85
N VAL A 73 -15.99 0.98 -7.30
CA VAL A 73 -17.12 0.52 -8.10
C VAL A 73 -17.74 1.68 -8.87
N PHE A 74 -17.72 2.87 -8.28
CA PHE A 74 -18.40 4.04 -8.86
C PHE A 74 -17.40 5.03 -9.44
N GLU A 75 -17.60 5.35 -10.70
CA GLU A 75 -16.71 6.26 -11.41
C GLU A 75 -16.66 7.63 -10.77
N GLU A 76 -17.80 8.11 -10.28
CA GLU A 76 -17.84 9.42 -9.65
C GLU A 76 -16.93 9.51 -8.44
N GLN A 77 -16.88 8.43 -7.67
CA GLN A 77 -16.02 8.41 -6.49
C GLN A 77 -14.55 8.47 -6.89
N VAL A 78 -14.19 7.74 -7.93
CA VAL A 78 -12.80 7.74 -8.41
C VAL A 78 -12.41 9.13 -8.88
N LYS A 79 -13.25 9.75 -9.69
CA LYS A 79 -12.94 11.07 -10.24
C LYS A 79 -12.86 12.12 -9.15
N LYS A 80 -13.80 12.09 -8.23
CA LYS A 80 -13.83 13.05 -7.13
C LYS A 80 -12.61 12.89 -6.23
N SER A 81 -12.25 11.67 -5.92
CA SER A 81 -11.11 11.40 -5.07
C SER A 81 -9.82 11.86 -5.74
N LEU A 82 -9.65 11.52 -7.01
CA LEU A 82 -8.46 11.92 -7.74
C LEU A 82 -8.33 13.45 -7.78
N GLN A 83 -9.42 14.13 -8.08
CA GLN A 83 -9.41 15.58 -8.13
C GLN A 83 -9.10 16.19 -6.77
N THR A 84 -9.75 15.69 -5.72
CA THR A 84 -9.55 16.20 -4.37
C THR A 84 -8.09 16.05 -3.95
N LEU A 85 -7.51 14.88 -4.21
CA LEU A 85 -6.13 14.62 -3.81
C LEU A 85 -5.13 15.43 -4.62
N LYS A 86 -5.37 15.56 -5.91
CA LYS A 86 -4.45 16.33 -6.76
C LYS A 86 -4.47 17.82 -6.43
N GLN A 87 -5.60 18.33 -5.98
CA GLN A 87 -5.73 19.74 -5.63
C GLN A 87 -5.27 20.04 -4.22
N ASP A 88 -4.94 19.02 -3.45
CA ASP A 88 -4.49 19.23 -2.07
C ASP A 88 -3.11 19.84 -2.08
N LYS A 89 -2.93 20.89 -1.31
CA LYS A 89 -1.67 21.62 -1.29
C LYS A 89 -0.54 20.84 -0.65
N GLU A 90 -0.89 19.92 0.24
CA GLU A 90 0.13 19.18 0.98
C GLU A 90 0.58 17.93 0.24
N VAL A 91 -0.34 17.24 -0.41
CA VAL A 91 -0.02 15.92 -0.98
C VAL A 91 -0.22 15.85 -2.49
N GLY A 92 -0.70 16.92 -3.12
CA GLY A 92 -0.98 16.88 -4.55
C GLY A 92 0.20 16.45 -5.40
N ASP A 93 1.40 16.84 -5.00
CA ASP A 93 2.62 16.49 -5.74
C ASP A 93 2.90 15.00 -5.73
N LYS A 94 2.36 14.31 -4.73
CA LYS A 94 2.60 12.87 -4.57
C LYS A 94 1.52 12.03 -5.24
N VAL A 95 0.50 12.65 -5.79
CA VAL A 95 -0.57 11.95 -6.49
C VAL A 95 -0.12 11.80 -7.94
N ARG A 96 0.36 10.61 -8.25
CA ARG A 96 0.86 10.30 -9.59
C ARG A 96 -0.14 9.52 -10.42
N ALA A 97 -1.34 9.30 -9.86
CA ALA A 97 -2.40 8.61 -10.59
C ALA A 97 -2.89 9.48 -11.74
N THR A 98 -3.23 8.82 -12.83
CA THR A 98 -3.79 9.46 -14.01
C THR A 98 -5.11 8.77 -14.32
N PRO A 99 -5.95 9.33 -15.21
CA PRO A 99 -7.17 8.62 -15.58
C PRO A 99 -6.91 7.19 -16.09
N GLU A 100 -5.75 6.94 -16.68
CA GLU A 100 -5.41 5.61 -17.17
C GLU A 100 -5.13 4.63 -16.05
N THR A 101 -4.74 5.12 -14.88
CA THR A 101 -4.46 4.25 -13.74
C THR A 101 -5.58 4.28 -12.72
N CYS A 102 -6.72 4.81 -13.08
CA CYS A 102 -7.92 4.78 -12.27
C CYS A 102 -8.87 3.74 -12.84
N PHE A 103 -9.33 2.83 -12.01
CA PHE A 103 -10.14 1.70 -12.44
C PHE A 103 -11.52 1.78 -11.80
N VAL A 104 -12.54 1.41 -12.57
CA VAL A 104 -13.93 1.49 -12.15
C VAL A 104 -14.59 0.13 -12.37
N GLY A 105 -15.43 -0.29 -11.44
CA GLY A 105 -16.17 -1.52 -11.59
C GLY A 105 -15.91 -2.48 -10.45
N LEU A 106 -16.59 -3.61 -10.52
CA LEU A 106 -16.46 -4.63 -9.47
C LEU A 106 -15.09 -5.28 -9.47
N ASP A 107 -14.40 -5.26 -10.60
CA ASP A 107 -13.07 -5.84 -10.71
C ASP A 107 -11.97 -4.79 -10.57
N ALA A 108 -12.32 -3.57 -10.18
CA ALA A 108 -11.33 -2.51 -10.04
C ALA A 108 -10.25 -2.88 -9.02
N PHE A 109 -10.66 -3.56 -7.94
CA PHE A 109 -9.69 -3.94 -6.90
C PHE A 109 -8.58 -4.81 -7.48
N GLN A 110 -8.93 -5.74 -8.37
CA GLN A 110 -7.94 -6.63 -8.96
C GLN A 110 -6.98 -5.84 -9.85
N LYS A 111 -7.51 -4.90 -10.59
CA LYS A 111 -6.68 -4.09 -11.48
C LYS A 111 -5.71 -3.22 -10.68
N VAL A 112 -6.14 -2.69 -9.54
CA VAL A 112 -5.26 -1.93 -8.68
C VAL A 112 -4.14 -2.83 -8.16
N ILE A 113 -4.48 -4.02 -7.68
CA ILE A 113 -3.49 -4.95 -7.17
C ILE A 113 -2.49 -5.33 -8.26
N ASP A 114 -2.98 -5.55 -9.47
CA ASP A 114 -2.13 -5.99 -10.59
C ASP A 114 -1.30 -4.85 -11.18
N SER A 115 -1.51 -3.63 -10.76
CA SER A 115 -0.83 -2.47 -11.34
C SER A 115 0.60 -2.28 -10.86
N GLY A 116 1.07 -3.15 -9.98
CA GLY A 116 2.44 -3.05 -9.49
C GLY A 116 2.62 -2.18 -8.27
N VAL A 117 1.55 -1.97 -7.50
CA VAL A 117 1.66 -1.19 -6.27
C VAL A 117 2.33 -2.03 -5.19
N ASP A 118 2.98 -1.36 -4.27
CA ASP A 118 3.64 -2.00 -3.15
C ASP A 118 2.71 -2.16 -1.96
N VAL A 119 1.75 -1.25 -1.81
CA VAL A 119 0.82 -1.23 -0.70
C VAL A 119 -0.56 -0.88 -1.23
N VAL A 120 -1.58 -1.52 -0.67
CA VAL A 120 -2.96 -1.22 -1.00
C VAL A 120 -3.66 -0.69 0.24
N LEU A 121 -4.34 0.45 0.08
CA LEU A 121 -5.22 0.97 1.11
C LEU A 121 -6.62 0.51 0.76
N LEU A 122 -7.19 -0.31 1.62
CA LEU A 122 -8.50 -0.90 1.37
C LEU A 122 -9.52 -0.20 2.25
N ALA A 123 -10.34 0.61 1.65
CA ALA A 123 -11.33 1.41 2.38
C ALA A 123 -12.72 1.27 1.79
N ALA A 124 -12.97 0.17 1.11
CA ALA A 124 -14.30 -0.10 0.57
C ALA A 124 -15.26 -0.43 1.71
N PRO A 125 -16.53 -0.05 1.59
CA PRO A 125 -17.51 -0.42 2.61
C PRO A 125 -17.74 -1.93 2.60
N PRO A 126 -18.18 -2.48 3.72
CA PRO A 126 -18.44 -3.93 3.81
C PRO A 126 -19.60 -4.39 2.93
#